data_64c4094ce2140ce9d1b3968d0f850c26
#
_entry.id   64c4094ce2140ce9d1b3968d0f850c26
#
_cell.length_a   1.000
_cell.length_b   1.000
_cell.length_c   1.000
_cell.angle_alpha   90.00
_cell.angle_beta   90.00
_cell.angle_gamma   90.00
#
_symmetry.space_group_name_H-M   'P 1'
#
loop_
_entity.id
_entity.type
_entity.pdbx_description
1 polymer ?
#
loop_
_entity_poly.entity_id
_entity_poly.type
_entity_poly.pdbx_seq_one_letter_code
_entity_poly.pdbx_strand_id
1 'polypeptide(L)'
;VVPLITEDGKEVMDSGLMLEAMKKAASKKIIVSCHCEDPFLAAAARPLRSEALKKMKSDGPKAVKLLQEADEILACAEDSATDRNLRLAKTAGCHIHLCHVSTEHCVNSAELASKDGVDVTYEITPHHIYFESGKSPVVFNIVNPPLRKKSDRIALIEALKNGKAFCIGTDHAPHTAEDKKNGAPGFSGIETAFAVCNTVLCRENKMPSKQLSKLMSATPAKLLGIKGKGLLAAGYD
;
A
#
# COMPACT_ATOMS: atom_id res chain seq x y z
N VAL A 1 -0.96 -3.04 -25.55
CA VAL A 1 -2.00 -2.44 -24.72
C VAL A 1 -1.47 -2.40 -23.30
N VAL A 2 -1.51 -1.26 -22.62
CA VAL A 2 -1.11 -1.10 -21.24
C VAL A 2 -2.23 -1.67 -20.35
N PRO A 3 -1.95 -2.65 -19.47
CA PRO A 3 -3.00 -3.26 -18.64
C PRO A 3 -3.47 -2.37 -17.47
N LEU A 4 -2.62 -1.43 -17.05
CA LEU A 4 -2.79 -0.62 -15.85
C LEU A 4 -2.22 0.77 -16.08
N ILE A 5 -2.87 1.79 -15.52
CA ILE A 5 -2.36 3.16 -15.39
C ILE A 5 -2.34 3.54 -13.91
N THR A 6 -1.44 4.44 -13.52
CA THR A 6 -1.28 4.88 -12.14
C THR A 6 -1.07 6.39 -12.07
N GLU A 7 -1.39 6.97 -10.94
CA GLU A 7 -1.07 8.35 -10.54
C GLU A 7 -0.03 8.39 -9.40
N ASP A 8 0.71 7.32 -9.23
CA ASP A 8 1.61 7.04 -8.11
C ASP A 8 2.39 8.27 -7.62
N GLY A 9 2.27 8.51 -6.31
CA GLY A 9 2.94 9.60 -5.60
C GLY A 9 2.32 10.99 -5.78
N LYS A 10 1.29 11.18 -6.63
CA LYS A 10 0.56 12.45 -6.80
C LYS A 10 -0.91 12.23 -7.09
N GLU A 11 -1.68 12.08 -6.03
CA GLU A 11 -3.13 11.87 -6.11
C GLU A 11 -3.81 12.93 -7.00
N VAL A 12 -4.70 12.49 -7.90
CA VAL A 12 -5.56 13.37 -8.68
C VAL A 12 -6.68 13.89 -7.78
N MET A 13 -6.53 15.12 -7.29
CA MET A 13 -7.46 15.74 -6.32
C MET A 13 -8.78 16.19 -6.92
N ASP A 14 -8.81 16.56 -8.19
CA ASP A 14 -10.05 16.88 -8.88
C ASP A 14 -10.86 15.59 -9.09
N SER A 15 -11.92 15.42 -8.28
CA SER A 15 -12.79 14.26 -8.34
C SER A 15 -13.53 14.15 -9.68
N GLY A 16 -13.81 15.26 -10.37
CA GLY A 16 -14.39 15.28 -11.69
C GLY A 16 -13.43 14.71 -12.73
N LEU A 17 -12.19 15.19 -12.73
CA LEU A 17 -11.12 14.69 -13.60
C LEU A 17 -10.83 13.21 -13.34
N MET A 18 -10.77 12.79 -12.07
CA MET A 18 -10.55 11.39 -11.70
C MET A 18 -11.68 10.50 -12.18
N LEU A 19 -12.94 10.94 -12.04
CA LEU A 19 -14.10 10.21 -12.53
C LEU A 19 -14.06 10.04 -14.06
N GLU A 20 -13.71 11.09 -14.80
CA GLU A 20 -13.57 11.01 -16.25
C GLU A 20 -12.44 10.07 -16.67
N ALA A 21 -11.28 10.13 -15.97
CA ALA A 21 -10.17 9.22 -16.20
C ALA A 21 -10.58 7.76 -15.95
N MET A 22 -11.29 7.48 -14.84
CA MET A 22 -11.80 6.14 -14.52
C MET A 22 -12.82 5.65 -15.56
N LYS A 23 -13.76 6.49 -16.04
CA LYS A 23 -14.69 6.12 -17.11
C LYS A 23 -13.95 5.79 -18.41
N LYS A 24 -12.92 6.56 -18.74
CA LYS A 24 -12.08 6.31 -19.91
C LYS A 24 -11.32 5.00 -19.79
N ALA A 25 -10.73 4.73 -18.61
CA ALA A 25 -10.04 3.47 -18.31
C ALA A 25 -11.00 2.28 -18.43
N ALA A 26 -12.19 2.37 -17.82
CA ALA A 26 -13.23 1.35 -17.87
C ALA A 26 -13.60 1.01 -19.34
N SER A 27 -13.80 2.03 -20.19
CA SER A 27 -14.10 1.83 -21.63
C SER A 27 -13.01 1.09 -22.40
N LYS A 28 -11.79 1.07 -21.89
CA LYS A 28 -10.62 0.40 -22.45
C LYS A 28 -10.23 -0.89 -21.71
N LYS A 29 -10.96 -1.23 -20.66
CA LYS A 29 -10.63 -2.35 -19.76
C LYS A 29 -9.22 -2.22 -19.15
N ILE A 30 -8.84 -0.99 -18.79
CA ILE A 30 -7.58 -0.65 -18.15
C ILE A 30 -7.83 -0.48 -16.66
N ILE A 31 -6.98 -1.06 -15.85
CA ILE A 31 -7.03 -0.93 -14.39
C ILE A 31 -6.48 0.44 -13.99
N VAL A 32 -7.14 1.13 -13.04
CA VAL A 32 -6.60 2.33 -12.42
C VAL A 32 -5.99 1.96 -11.08
N SER A 33 -4.68 2.11 -10.95
CA SER A 33 -3.92 1.82 -9.74
C SER A 33 -3.71 3.12 -8.96
N CYS A 34 -4.17 3.17 -7.73
CA CYS A 34 -4.22 4.38 -6.92
C CYS A 34 -3.29 4.27 -5.71
N HIS A 35 -2.46 5.31 -5.53
CA HIS A 35 -1.64 5.50 -4.33
C HIS A 35 -2.48 5.81 -3.08
N CYS A 36 -3.62 6.48 -3.27
CA CYS A 36 -4.56 6.82 -2.20
C CYS A 36 -3.95 7.64 -1.05
N GLU A 37 -3.47 8.84 -1.35
CA GLU A 37 -3.00 9.78 -0.33
C GLU A 37 -3.60 11.17 -0.60
N ASP A 38 -4.44 11.69 0.30
CA ASP A 38 -4.94 13.06 0.21
C ASP A 38 -3.77 14.04 0.36
N PRO A 39 -3.39 14.82 -0.68
CA PRO A 39 -2.20 15.67 -0.65
C PRO A 39 -2.33 16.88 0.27
N PHE A 40 -3.53 17.31 0.66
CA PHE A 40 -3.71 18.40 1.61
C PHE A 40 -3.45 17.91 3.03
N LEU A 41 -3.95 16.71 3.37
CA LEU A 41 -3.62 16.06 4.65
C LEU A 41 -2.15 15.67 4.71
N ALA A 42 -1.59 15.14 3.62
CA ALA A 42 -0.15 14.86 3.53
C ALA A 42 0.69 16.13 3.71
N ALA A 43 0.27 17.27 3.13
CA ALA A 43 0.92 18.56 3.34
C ALA A 43 0.84 19.02 4.80
N ALA A 44 -0.26 18.78 5.50
CA ALA A 44 -0.41 19.09 6.93
C ALA A 44 0.52 18.26 7.82
N ALA A 45 0.83 17.02 7.44
CA ALA A 45 1.75 16.15 8.18
C ALA A 45 3.24 16.52 8.00
N ARG A 46 3.61 17.18 6.89
CA ARG A 46 5.01 17.51 6.57
C ARG A 46 5.74 18.32 7.64
N PRO A 47 5.17 19.42 8.22
CA PRO A 47 5.83 20.16 9.27
C PRO A 47 6.17 19.32 10.50
N LEU A 48 5.28 18.40 10.90
CA LEU A 48 5.48 17.50 12.03
C LEU A 48 6.64 16.53 11.75
N ARG A 49 6.69 15.93 10.56
CA ARG A 49 7.82 15.07 10.14
C ARG A 49 9.12 15.84 10.09
N SER A 50 9.13 17.06 9.54
CA SER A 50 10.33 17.90 9.47
C SER A 50 10.85 18.28 10.87
N GLU A 51 9.97 18.65 11.78
CA GLU A 51 10.34 18.97 13.16
C GLU A 51 10.84 17.73 13.91
N ALA A 52 10.20 16.56 13.69
CA ALA A 52 10.65 15.30 14.26
C ALA A 52 12.09 14.97 13.86
N LEU A 53 12.43 15.11 12.57
CA LEU A 53 13.79 14.89 12.07
C LEU A 53 14.82 15.78 12.75
N LYS A 54 14.50 17.08 12.96
CA LYS A 54 15.37 18.01 13.68
C LYS A 54 15.57 17.61 15.16
N LYS A 55 14.51 17.11 15.80
CA LYS A 55 14.54 16.72 17.22
C LYS A 55 15.16 15.36 17.49
N MET A 56 15.36 14.54 16.51
CA MET A 56 15.74 13.14 16.63
C MET A 56 17.01 12.91 17.48
N LYS A 57 18.01 13.80 17.36
CA LYS A 57 19.27 13.73 18.11
C LYS A 57 19.21 14.39 19.49
N SER A 58 18.36 15.40 19.65
CA SER A 58 18.31 16.25 20.87
C SER A 58 17.17 15.86 21.81
N ASP A 59 16.08 15.33 21.29
CA ASP A 59 14.87 14.97 22.05
C ASP A 59 14.12 13.84 21.32
N GLY A 60 14.61 12.62 21.47
CA GLY A 60 14.05 11.43 20.83
C GLY A 60 12.58 11.17 21.18
N PRO A 61 12.14 11.25 22.45
CA PRO A 61 10.74 11.10 22.81
C PRO A 61 9.81 12.08 22.12
N LYS A 62 10.22 13.35 22.01
CA LYS A 62 9.46 14.38 21.29
C LYS A 62 9.41 14.08 19.79
N ALA A 63 10.51 13.62 19.19
CA ALA A 63 10.56 13.22 17.80
C ALA A 63 9.57 12.08 17.51
N VAL A 64 9.54 11.05 18.37
CA VAL A 64 8.59 9.93 18.24
C VAL A 64 7.14 10.42 18.30
N LYS A 65 6.81 11.31 19.26
CA LYS A 65 5.45 11.86 19.37
C LYS A 65 5.03 12.63 18.13
N LEU A 66 5.92 13.50 17.60
CA LEU A 66 5.64 14.26 16.37
C LEU A 66 5.43 13.35 15.15
N LEU A 67 6.18 12.25 15.05
CA LEU A 67 5.96 11.28 13.99
C LEU A 67 4.63 10.55 14.14
N GLN A 68 4.25 10.16 15.36
CA GLN A 68 2.96 9.54 15.60
C GLN A 68 1.81 10.47 15.21
N GLU A 69 1.87 11.76 15.58
CA GLU A 69 0.88 12.76 15.15
C GLU A 69 0.82 12.90 13.62
N ALA A 70 1.98 12.92 12.95
CA ALA A 70 2.05 12.93 11.50
C ALA A 70 1.46 11.67 10.86
N ASP A 71 1.75 10.49 11.43
CA ASP A 71 1.29 9.20 10.94
C ASP A 71 -0.24 9.03 11.10
N GLU A 72 -0.85 9.63 12.13
CA GLU A 72 -2.32 9.70 12.30
C GLU A 72 -2.97 10.56 11.20
N ILE A 73 -2.39 11.72 10.88
CA ILE A 73 -2.87 12.55 9.76
C ILE A 73 -2.73 11.80 8.43
N LEU A 74 -1.62 11.09 8.23
CA LEU A 74 -1.38 10.31 7.02
C LEU A 74 -2.25 9.03 6.94
N ALA A 75 -2.72 8.49 8.08
CA ALA A 75 -3.74 7.46 8.05
C ALA A 75 -5.07 8.02 7.54
N CYS A 76 -5.48 9.19 8.05
CA CYS A 76 -6.67 9.88 7.56
C CYS A 76 -6.55 10.24 6.06
N ALA A 77 -5.35 10.60 5.58
CA ALA A 77 -5.09 10.88 4.17
C ALA A 77 -5.33 9.65 3.27
N GLU A 78 -4.83 8.48 3.69
CA GLU A 78 -5.03 7.22 2.99
C GLU A 78 -6.50 6.80 3.01
N ASP A 79 -7.13 6.81 4.19
CA ASP A 79 -8.52 6.40 4.37
C ASP A 79 -9.48 7.25 3.52
N SER A 80 -9.33 8.59 3.56
CA SER A 80 -10.17 9.52 2.82
C SER A 80 -10.03 9.37 1.31
N ALA A 81 -8.81 9.23 0.81
CA ALA A 81 -8.55 9.04 -0.62
C ALA A 81 -9.07 7.68 -1.10
N THR A 82 -8.91 6.63 -0.29
CA THR A 82 -9.44 5.29 -0.58
C THR A 82 -10.96 5.31 -0.71
N ASP A 83 -11.67 5.85 0.27
CA ASP A 83 -13.15 5.92 0.25
C ASP A 83 -13.67 6.72 -0.95
N ARG A 84 -13.02 7.87 -1.25
CA ARG A 84 -13.33 8.66 -2.44
C ARG A 84 -13.15 7.86 -3.72
N ASN A 85 -11.98 7.22 -3.89
CA ASN A 85 -11.63 6.51 -5.12
C ASN A 85 -12.50 5.28 -5.34
N LEU A 86 -12.86 4.54 -4.29
CA LEU A 86 -13.80 3.43 -4.37
C LEU A 86 -15.20 3.90 -4.83
N ARG A 87 -15.68 5.06 -4.32
CA ARG A 87 -16.94 5.64 -4.76
C ARG A 87 -16.92 6.07 -6.22
N LEU A 88 -15.81 6.69 -6.67
CA LEU A 88 -15.63 7.09 -8.05
C LEU A 88 -15.55 5.86 -8.98
N ALA A 89 -14.81 4.84 -8.59
CA ALA A 89 -14.69 3.58 -9.34
C ALA A 89 -16.05 2.90 -9.53
N LYS A 90 -16.89 2.86 -8.48
CA LYS A 90 -18.27 2.36 -8.58
C LYS A 90 -19.07 3.12 -9.63
N THR A 91 -19.03 4.46 -9.58
CA THR A 91 -19.76 5.33 -10.53
C THR A 91 -19.25 5.17 -11.95
N ALA A 92 -17.95 4.94 -12.13
CA ALA A 92 -17.33 4.78 -13.45
C ALA A 92 -17.45 3.36 -14.02
N GLY A 93 -17.79 2.35 -13.19
CA GLY A 93 -17.69 0.94 -13.56
C GLY A 93 -16.24 0.51 -13.88
N CYS A 94 -15.27 1.07 -13.16
CA CYS A 94 -13.84 0.87 -13.41
C CYS A 94 -13.26 -0.15 -12.43
N HIS A 95 -12.37 -1.02 -12.94
CA HIS A 95 -11.50 -1.81 -12.06
C HIS A 95 -10.47 -0.87 -11.40
N ILE A 96 -10.50 -0.82 -10.07
CA ILE A 96 -9.54 -0.08 -9.26
C ILE A 96 -8.60 -1.04 -8.54
N HIS A 97 -7.30 -0.72 -8.52
CA HIS A 97 -6.30 -1.40 -7.70
C HIS A 97 -5.75 -0.41 -6.67
N LEU A 98 -5.87 -0.74 -5.38
CA LEU A 98 -5.33 0.07 -4.30
C LEU A 98 -3.91 -0.41 -4.00
N CYS A 99 -2.92 0.48 -4.20
CA CYS A 99 -1.53 0.19 -3.91
C CYS A 99 -1.26 0.17 -2.41
N HIS A 100 -0.31 -0.65 -1.98
CA HIS A 100 0.30 -0.65 -0.64
C HIS A 100 -0.65 -0.30 0.51
N VAL A 101 -1.87 -0.88 0.53
CA VAL A 101 -2.85 -0.65 1.60
C VAL A 101 -2.23 -0.89 2.97
N SER A 102 -2.37 0.07 3.89
CA SER A 102 -1.69 0.05 5.17
C SER A 102 -2.61 0.11 6.39
N THR A 103 -3.86 0.54 6.25
CA THR A 103 -4.81 0.65 7.38
C THR A 103 -5.88 -0.45 7.38
N GLU A 104 -6.39 -0.80 8.56
CA GLU A 104 -7.56 -1.67 8.72
C GLU A 104 -8.81 -1.07 8.07
N HIS A 105 -8.94 0.28 8.11
CA HIS A 105 -10.04 0.99 7.47
C HIS A 105 -10.06 0.73 5.96
N CYS A 106 -8.93 0.90 5.26
CA CYS A 106 -8.84 0.68 3.82
C CYS A 106 -9.16 -0.77 3.44
N VAL A 107 -8.70 -1.76 4.23
CA VAL A 107 -9.07 -3.18 4.03
C VAL A 107 -10.59 -3.35 4.10
N ASN A 108 -11.22 -2.80 5.15
CA ASN A 108 -12.67 -2.91 5.35
C ASN A 108 -13.45 -2.19 4.26
N SER A 109 -13.03 -0.99 3.87
CA SER A 109 -13.63 -0.20 2.78
C SER A 109 -13.57 -0.94 1.43
N ALA A 110 -12.42 -1.54 1.10
CA ALA A 110 -12.26 -2.34 -0.12
C ALA A 110 -13.19 -3.56 -0.12
N GLU A 111 -13.33 -4.26 1.02
CA GLU A 111 -14.24 -5.41 1.14
C GLU A 111 -15.70 -5.02 1.03
N LEU A 112 -16.10 -3.91 1.66
CA LEU A 112 -17.47 -3.40 1.56
C LEU A 112 -17.78 -2.97 0.12
N ALA A 113 -16.86 -2.26 -0.53
CA ALA A 113 -16.99 -1.85 -1.92
C ALA A 113 -17.11 -3.07 -2.85
N SER A 114 -16.30 -4.11 -2.64
CA SER A 114 -16.38 -5.36 -3.41
C SER A 114 -17.75 -6.04 -3.27
N LYS A 115 -18.29 -6.11 -2.06
CA LYS A 115 -19.66 -6.63 -1.80
C LYS A 115 -20.74 -5.78 -2.45
N ASP A 116 -20.49 -4.48 -2.60
CA ASP A 116 -21.38 -3.51 -3.25
C ASP A 116 -21.17 -3.43 -4.78
N GLY A 117 -20.42 -4.40 -5.35
CA GLY A 117 -20.24 -4.61 -6.79
C GLY A 117 -19.13 -3.78 -7.42
N VAL A 118 -18.23 -3.18 -6.65
CA VAL A 118 -17.02 -2.53 -7.19
C VAL A 118 -16.01 -3.59 -7.58
N ASP A 119 -15.47 -3.52 -8.79
CA ASP A 119 -14.33 -4.33 -9.21
C ASP A 119 -13.06 -3.73 -8.59
N VAL A 120 -12.72 -4.19 -7.39
CA VAL A 120 -11.59 -3.71 -6.59
C VAL A 120 -10.63 -4.82 -6.26
N THR A 121 -9.34 -4.54 -6.43
CA THR A 121 -8.22 -5.34 -5.92
C THR A 121 -7.31 -4.43 -5.10
N TYR A 122 -6.52 -5.02 -4.19
CA TYR A 122 -5.52 -4.27 -3.43
C TYR A 122 -4.32 -5.15 -3.09
N GLU A 123 -3.21 -4.47 -2.84
CA GLU A 123 -1.96 -5.11 -2.44
C GLU A 123 -1.51 -4.64 -1.04
N ILE A 124 -0.71 -5.49 -0.40
CA ILE A 124 -0.09 -5.21 0.90
C ILE A 124 1.41 -5.41 0.75
N THR A 125 2.21 -4.56 1.41
CA THR A 125 3.67 -4.64 1.31
C THR A 125 4.28 -5.51 2.40
N PRO A 126 5.48 -6.10 2.16
CA PRO A 126 6.20 -6.86 3.18
C PRO A 126 6.51 -6.05 4.44
N HIS A 127 6.84 -4.76 4.29
CA HIS A 127 7.21 -3.92 5.44
C HIS A 127 6.03 -3.55 6.32
N HIS A 128 4.80 -3.41 5.78
CA HIS A 128 3.60 -3.14 6.58
C HIS A 128 3.13 -4.37 7.41
N ILE A 129 3.51 -5.59 7.03
CA ILE A 129 3.23 -6.77 7.84
C ILE A 129 4.36 -7.13 8.81
N TYR A 130 5.57 -6.59 8.61
CA TYR A 130 6.73 -6.90 9.45
C TYR A 130 6.96 -5.86 10.54
N PHE A 131 6.99 -4.58 10.19
CA PHE A 131 7.27 -3.49 11.13
C PHE A 131 5.99 -2.95 11.79
N GLU A 132 6.17 -2.35 12.96
CA GLU A 132 5.15 -1.57 13.66
C GLU A 132 5.65 -0.16 13.92
N SER A 133 4.76 0.82 13.86
CA SER A 133 5.03 2.20 14.24
C SER A 133 5.61 2.27 15.67
N GLY A 134 6.60 3.13 15.87
CA GLY A 134 7.21 3.40 17.18
C GLY A 134 8.19 2.36 17.71
N LYS A 135 8.42 1.24 17.01
CA LYS A 135 9.30 0.15 17.49
C LYS A 135 10.69 0.09 16.88
N SER A 136 11.00 0.92 15.91
CA SER A 136 12.29 0.87 15.19
C SER A 136 12.97 2.23 15.12
N PRO A 137 14.28 2.29 14.80
CA PRO A 137 14.99 3.56 14.64
C PRO A 137 14.29 4.46 13.63
N VAL A 138 13.81 5.57 14.10
CA VAL A 138 12.79 6.42 13.49
C VAL A 138 13.13 6.93 12.09
N VAL A 139 14.40 7.27 11.82
CA VAL A 139 14.82 7.85 10.54
C VAL A 139 14.74 6.88 9.38
N PHE A 140 15.16 5.63 9.62
CA PHE A 140 15.23 4.63 8.57
C PHE A 140 13.85 4.03 8.24
N ASN A 141 12.85 4.29 9.07
CA ASN A 141 11.51 3.73 8.92
C ASN A 141 10.50 4.67 8.28
N ILE A 142 10.92 5.83 7.78
CA ILE A 142 10.03 6.70 7.04
C ILE A 142 9.71 6.04 5.69
N VAL A 143 8.42 5.82 5.48
CA VAL A 143 7.84 5.24 4.26
C VAL A 143 6.47 5.90 4.03
N ASN A 144 5.96 5.89 2.83
CA ASN A 144 4.60 6.32 2.50
C ASN A 144 3.88 5.19 1.75
N PRO A 145 2.76 4.70 2.27
CA PRO A 145 2.14 5.06 3.56
C PRO A 145 3.03 4.74 4.76
N PRO A 146 2.87 5.45 5.92
CA PRO A 146 3.66 5.17 7.13
C PRO A 146 3.43 3.76 7.67
N LEU A 147 4.41 3.25 8.43
CA LEU A 147 4.21 2.07 9.27
C LEU A 147 3.07 2.34 10.26
N ARG A 148 2.21 1.37 10.48
CA ARG A 148 0.99 1.52 11.27
C ARG A 148 1.11 0.85 12.63
N LYS A 149 0.12 1.10 13.48
CA LYS A 149 -0.03 0.45 14.78
C LYS A 149 -0.29 -1.05 14.64
N LYS A 150 -0.15 -1.77 15.75
CA LYS A 150 -0.29 -3.23 15.80
C LYS A 150 -1.64 -3.74 15.27
N SER A 151 -2.74 -3.01 15.52
CA SER A 151 -4.08 -3.42 15.03
C SER A 151 -4.13 -3.45 13.50
N ASP A 152 -3.62 -2.40 12.83
CA ASP A 152 -3.58 -2.36 11.37
C ASP A 152 -2.72 -3.50 10.82
N ARG A 153 -1.51 -3.70 11.38
CA ARG A 153 -0.63 -4.80 10.99
C ARG A 153 -1.32 -6.17 11.07
N ILE A 154 -2.08 -6.41 12.15
CA ILE A 154 -2.84 -7.66 12.31
C ILE A 154 -3.92 -7.78 11.25
N ALA A 155 -4.67 -6.71 10.98
CA ALA A 155 -5.71 -6.71 9.95
C ALA A 155 -5.14 -7.00 8.55
N LEU A 156 -3.98 -6.44 8.21
CA LEU A 156 -3.27 -6.71 6.94
C LEU A 156 -2.85 -8.18 6.82
N ILE A 157 -2.29 -8.76 7.89
CA ILE A 157 -1.90 -10.18 7.93
C ILE A 157 -3.14 -11.07 7.73
N GLU A 158 -4.23 -10.79 8.42
CA GLU A 158 -5.48 -11.55 8.27
C GLU A 158 -6.10 -11.38 6.87
N ALA A 159 -6.02 -10.19 6.27
CA ALA A 159 -6.47 -9.98 4.89
C ALA A 159 -5.71 -10.85 3.88
N LEU A 160 -4.39 -10.98 4.03
CA LEU A 160 -3.56 -11.86 3.21
C LEU A 160 -3.87 -13.34 3.45
N LYS A 161 -4.02 -13.77 4.71
CA LYS A 161 -4.31 -15.16 5.08
C LYS A 161 -5.68 -15.61 4.58
N ASN A 162 -6.67 -14.74 4.65
CA ASN A 162 -8.04 -15.03 4.26
C ASN A 162 -8.30 -14.82 2.75
N GLY A 163 -7.27 -14.47 1.98
CA GLY A 163 -7.37 -14.29 0.54
C GLY A 163 -8.16 -13.06 0.10
N LYS A 164 -8.32 -12.08 1.00
CA LYS A 164 -8.99 -10.81 0.75
C LYS A 164 -8.07 -9.85 -0.01
N ALA A 165 -6.81 -9.69 0.44
CA ALA A 165 -5.79 -9.01 -0.33
C ALA A 165 -5.45 -9.80 -1.60
N PHE A 166 -5.35 -9.10 -2.73
CA PHE A 166 -5.17 -9.73 -4.03
C PHE A 166 -3.74 -10.20 -4.26
N CYS A 167 -2.77 -9.38 -3.90
CA CYS A 167 -1.34 -9.70 -4.05
C CYS A 167 -0.47 -9.00 -3.00
N ILE A 168 0.83 -9.31 -3.05
CA ILE A 168 1.88 -8.61 -2.34
C ILE A 168 2.63 -7.74 -3.34
N GLY A 169 2.66 -6.42 -3.08
CA GLY A 169 3.51 -5.45 -3.77
C GLY A 169 4.71 -5.10 -2.90
N THR A 170 5.89 -4.92 -3.47
CA THR A 170 7.10 -4.63 -2.67
C THR A 170 7.23 -3.17 -2.28
N ASP A 171 6.66 -2.28 -3.06
CA ASP A 171 6.90 -0.84 -2.97
C ASP A 171 8.41 -0.54 -2.84
N HIS A 172 9.21 -1.13 -3.75
CA HIS A 172 10.66 -1.03 -3.72
C HIS A 172 11.12 0.36 -4.11
N ALA A 173 11.44 1.18 -3.11
CA ALA A 173 11.89 2.57 -3.27
C ALA A 173 13.22 2.79 -2.54
N PRO A 174 14.36 2.45 -3.21
CA PRO A 174 15.68 2.56 -2.60
C PRO A 174 16.13 4.02 -2.49
N HIS A 175 16.76 4.34 -1.36
CA HIS A 175 17.36 5.64 -1.09
C HIS A 175 18.75 5.47 -0.49
N THR A 176 19.62 6.47 -0.71
CA THR A 176 20.91 6.51 -0.03
C THR A 176 20.75 6.71 1.47
N ALA A 177 21.78 6.37 2.25
CA ALA A 177 21.78 6.62 3.69
C ALA A 177 21.63 8.13 4.02
N GLU A 178 22.12 9.01 3.15
CA GLU A 178 21.97 10.46 3.28
C GLU A 178 20.53 10.90 3.02
N ASP A 179 19.90 10.41 1.95
CA ASP A 179 18.50 10.71 1.66
C ASP A 179 17.59 10.25 2.83
N LYS A 180 17.85 9.05 3.35
CA LYS A 180 17.11 8.54 4.53
C LYS A 180 17.29 9.44 5.75
N LYS A 181 18.49 9.96 6.04
CA LYS A 181 18.73 10.92 7.12
C LYS A 181 17.95 12.23 6.91
N ASN A 182 17.71 12.60 5.66
CA ASN A 182 16.92 13.76 5.28
C ASN A 182 15.41 13.49 5.20
N GLY A 183 14.98 12.27 5.53
CA GLY A 183 13.58 11.88 5.63
C GLY A 183 12.95 11.36 4.35
N ALA A 184 13.75 10.93 3.37
CA ALA A 184 13.22 10.31 2.15
C ALA A 184 12.39 9.04 2.50
N PRO A 185 11.12 8.95 2.05
CA PRO A 185 10.28 7.79 2.31
C PRO A 185 10.61 6.64 1.38
N GLY A 186 10.66 5.42 1.88
CA GLY A 186 10.82 4.21 1.09
C GLY A 186 11.82 3.20 1.64
N PHE A 187 11.68 1.94 1.19
CA PHE A 187 12.55 0.83 1.55
C PHE A 187 13.13 0.11 0.33
N SER A 188 14.37 -0.38 0.48
CA SER A 188 14.95 -1.34 -0.46
C SER A 188 14.42 -2.74 -0.15
N GLY A 189 13.18 -3.04 -0.56
CA GLY A 189 12.41 -4.20 -0.10
C GLY A 189 12.45 -5.43 -1.02
N ILE A 190 12.81 -5.31 -2.30
CA ILE A 190 12.60 -6.39 -3.29
C ILE A 190 13.41 -7.66 -2.96
N GLU A 191 14.65 -7.53 -2.53
CA GLU A 191 15.52 -8.66 -2.21
C GLU A 191 15.03 -9.45 -1.00
N THR A 192 14.45 -8.76 -0.01
CA THR A 192 14.01 -9.38 1.26
C THR A 192 12.53 -9.76 1.25
N ALA A 193 11.75 -9.36 0.24
CA ALA A 193 10.30 -9.50 0.20
C ALA A 193 9.83 -10.93 0.48
N PHE A 194 10.39 -11.92 -0.23
CA PHE A 194 10.00 -13.32 -0.03
C PHE A 194 10.35 -13.82 1.37
N ALA A 195 11.55 -13.54 1.86
CA ALA A 195 12.01 -13.99 3.18
C ALA A 195 11.14 -13.42 4.31
N VAL A 196 10.84 -12.12 4.24
CA VAL A 196 9.96 -11.43 5.19
C VAL A 196 8.55 -12.02 5.15
N CYS A 197 7.94 -12.12 3.98
CA CYS A 197 6.60 -12.67 3.83
C CYS A 197 6.51 -14.14 4.28
N ASN A 198 7.50 -14.96 3.94
CA ASN A 198 7.56 -16.35 4.39
C ASN A 198 7.67 -16.46 5.92
N THR A 199 8.48 -15.60 6.53
CA THR A 199 8.63 -15.56 7.99
C THR A 199 7.32 -15.15 8.65
N VAL A 200 6.78 -13.98 8.30
CA VAL A 200 5.59 -13.44 8.95
C VAL A 200 4.35 -14.29 8.64
N LEU A 201 4.09 -14.57 7.37
CA LEU A 201 2.83 -15.22 6.99
C LEU A 201 2.86 -16.73 7.20
N CYS A 202 3.92 -17.43 6.74
CA CYS A 202 3.93 -18.89 6.76
C CYS A 202 4.44 -19.44 8.09
N ARG A 203 5.58 -18.95 8.62
CA ARG A 203 6.17 -19.51 9.83
C ARG A 203 5.44 -19.07 11.09
N GLU A 204 5.21 -17.76 11.25
CA GLU A 204 4.59 -17.20 12.46
C GLU A 204 3.06 -17.33 12.44
N ASN A 205 2.42 -17.04 11.30
CA ASN A 205 0.96 -17.01 11.17
C ASN A 205 0.33 -18.21 10.45
N LYS A 206 1.12 -19.27 10.17
CA LYS A 206 0.66 -20.58 9.67
C LYS A 206 -0.08 -20.54 8.32
N MET A 207 0.14 -19.51 7.50
CA MET A 207 -0.40 -19.47 6.14
C MET A 207 0.29 -20.54 5.27
N PRO A 208 -0.44 -21.29 4.44
CA PRO A 208 0.17 -22.27 3.53
C PRO A 208 1.12 -21.60 2.52
N SER A 209 2.31 -22.17 2.28
CA SER A 209 3.28 -21.66 1.32
C SER A 209 2.73 -21.55 -0.11
N LYS A 210 1.79 -22.42 -0.48
CA LYS A 210 1.05 -22.32 -1.75
C LYS A 210 0.30 -20.98 -1.88
N GLN A 211 -0.26 -20.46 -0.78
CA GLN A 211 -0.93 -19.18 -0.79
C GLN A 211 0.06 -18.03 -0.93
N LEU A 212 1.23 -18.12 -0.28
CA LEU A 212 2.29 -17.13 -0.48
C LEU A 212 2.74 -17.08 -1.95
N SER A 213 2.98 -18.24 -2.56
CA SER A 213 3.31 -18.34 -3.99
C SER A 213 2.22 -17.69 -4.87
N LYS A 214 0.95 -17.94 -4.56
CA LYS A 214 -0.18 -17.30 -5.26
C LYS A 214 -0.12 -15.78 -5.15
N LEU A 215 0.05 -15.24 -3.93
CA LEU A 215 0.07 -13.80 -3.65
C LEU A 215 1.26 -13.07 -4.30
N MET A 216 2.41 -13.73 -4.48
CA MET A 216 3.63 -13.13 -5.01
C MET A 216 3.87 -13.44 -6.50
N SER A 217 3.13 -14.35 -7.10
CA SER A 217 3.37 -14.79 -8.49
C SER A 217 2.08 -14.87 -9.32
N ALA A 218 1.16 -15.76 -8.97
CA ALA A 218 -0.01 -16.04 -9.81
C ALA A 218 -0.99 -14.86 -9.88
N THR A 219 -1.28 -14.21 -8.76
CA THR A 219 -2.21 -13.09 -8.73
C THR A 219 -1.65 -11.81 -9.34
N PRO A 220 -0.38 -11.40 -9.14
CA PRO A 220 0.20 -10.31 -9.90
C PRO A 220 0.21 -10.57 -11.42
N ALA A 221 0.59 -11.76 -11.85
CA ALA A 221 0.55 -12.13 -13.27
C ALA A 221 -0.87 -12.04 -13.85
N LYS A 222 -1.87 -12.49 -13.07
CA LYS A 222 -3.29 -12.37 -13.45
C LYS A 222 -3.73 -10.91 -13.53
N LEU A 223 -3.36 -10.07 -12.55
CA LEU A 223 -3.70 -8.64 -12.53
C LEU A 223 -3.20 -7.93 -13.78
N LEU A 224 -1.96 -8.21 -14.15
CA LEU A 224 -1.30 -7.61 -15.31
C LEU A 224 -1.64 -8.30 -16.66
N GLY A 225 -2.45 -9.35 -16.63
CA GLY A 225 -2.81 -10.10 -17.83
C GLY A 225 -1.62 -10.82 -18.50
N ILE A 226 -0.56 -11.12 -17.74
CA ILE A 226 0.65 -11.78 -18.26
C ILE A 226 0.36 -13.28 -18.42
N LYS A 227 0.38 -13.76 -19.66
CA LYS A 227 0.18 -15.17 -19.98
C LYS A 227 1.49 -15.96 -19.81
N GLY A 228 1.39 -17.20 -19.40
CA GLY A 228 2.54 -18.11 -19.28
C GLY A 228 3.43 -17.85 -18.08
N LYS A 229 2.99 -17.06 -17.08
CA LYS A 229 3.73 -16.77 -15.84
C LYS A 229 2.91 -16.99 -14.59
N GLY A 230 3.59 -17.11 -13.47
CA GLY A 230 2.96 -17.18 -12.14
C GLY A 230 2.51 -18.57 -11.70
N LEU A 231 2.68 -19.60 -12.51
CA LEU A 231 2.33 -20.99 -12.22
C LEU A 231 3.45 -21.93 -12.68
N LEU A 232 3.65 -23.03 -11.96
CA LEU A 232 4.48 -24.15 -12.40
C LEU A 232 3.61 -25.08 -13.27
N ALA A 233 3.66 -24.89 -14.58
CA ALA A 233 2.92 -25.66 -15.56
C ALA A 233 3.75 -25.82 -16.85
N ALA A 234 3.50 -26.89 -17.60
CA ALA A 234 4.17 -27.11 -18.88
C ALA A 234 3.88 -25.95 -19.85
N GLY A 235 4.93 -25.37 -20.44
CA GLY A 235 4.84 -24.22 -21.34
C GLY A 235 4.77 -22.85 -20.65
N TYR A 236 4.96 -22.81 -19.32
CA TYR A 236 5.12 -21.58 -18.55
C TYR A 236 6.60 -21.32 -18.26
N ASP A 237 6.97 -20.03 -18.18
CA ASP A 237 8.32 -19.58 -17.77
C ASP A 237 8.50 -19.72 -16.26
#